data_cd2338a8f3dc0b6e69d8f6349a451f4f
#
_entry.id   cd2338a8f3dc0b6e69d8f6349a451f4f
#
_cell.length_a   1.000
_cell.length_b   1.000
_cell.length_c   1.000
_cell.angle_alpha   90.00
_cell.angle_beta   90.00
_cell.angle_gamma   90.00
#
_symmetry.space_group_name_H-M   'P 1'
#
loop_
_entity.id
_entity.type
_entity.pdbx_description
1 polymer ?
#
loop_
_entity_poly.entity_id
_entity_poly.type
_entity_poly.pdbx_seq_one_letter_code
_entity_poly.pdbx_strand_id
1 'polypeptide(L)'
;MGFRSLSPYVWPIYGPWMASSLGMSILLVALPIVLVGDGHGYTVAALVAGAGGAGAALAALPVGWCTDRWGPARVGAGALLAVIAASILMASMARPVFLGLGHLVFGGGSLGVMLSRQADLTRRIPITLRGRAMSLMGGTMRFSVLMGTAVGGFLVDVAGARWTFLIAGVGAAIGLPAVLPGVRNPDWEIAPVGVKGPRMAWVIRANKRHLLHAGLFGMSSMTTREGRMVLLPLVGVALDLRPATIGVLVASGYAADLILFPVSGAIMDRVGRLAAMVPAYGLLAVGLLCLLVADTATGVLLAGLVMGLGNGLSAGSLFTLSSDLAPEEGTASFLSAVSMVTDVGRVIGPLLVGLVAGRWGLDAAAVTLAVAMMLGLVWLSAVVGETGGRTGDRP
;
A
#
# COMPACT_ATOMS: atom_id res chain seq x y z
N MET A 1 22.74 -8.06 20.94
CA MET A 1 23.11 -6.91 20.08
C MET A 1 21.86 -6.02 19.95
N GLY A 2 21.93 -4.81 20.50
CA GLY A 2 20.77 -3.92 20.64
C GLY A 2 20.56 -3.01 19.43
N PHE A 3 19.45 -2.26 19.43
CA PHE A 3 19.09 -1.24 18.44
C PHE A 3 20.21 -0.26 18.04
N ARG A 4 21.23 -0.08 18.90
CA ARG A 4 22.40 0.77 18.63
C ARG A 4 23.24 0.32 17.43
N SER A 5 23.22 -0.96 17.07
CA SER A 5 23.95 -1.48 15.89
C SER A 5 23.28 -1.12 14.55
N LEU A 6 22.02 -0.70 14.56
CA LEU A 6 21.29 -0.27 13.37
C LEU A 6 21.40 1.25 13.13
N SER A 7 21.92 2.02 14.11
CA SER A 7 21.99 3.48 14.08
C SER A 7 22.58 4.08 12.79
N PRO A 8 23.69 3.56 12.22
CA PRO A 8 24.29 4.12 11.01
C PRO A 8 23.41 3.95 9.76
N TYR A 9 22.51 2.96 9.77
CA TYR A 9 21.67 2.60 8.63
C TYR A 9 20.28 3.24 8.68
N VAL A 10 19.88 3.81 9.84
CA VAL A 10 18.53 4.35 10.04
C VAL A 10 18.24 5.43 9.02
N TRP A 11 19.05 6.47 8.94
CA TRP A 11 18.80 7.58 8.03
C TRP A 11 18.91 7.19 6.54
N PRO A 12 19.99 6.52 6.06
CA PRO A 12 20.14 6.18 4.65
C PRO A 12 19.07 5.22 4.10
N ILE A 13 18.51 4.36 4.94
CA ILE A 13 17.51 3.35 4.52
C ILE A 13 16.09 3.83 4.78
N TYR A 14 15.79 4.21 6.04
CA TYR A 14 14.42 4.51 6.45
C TYR A 14 14.01 5.95 6.14
N GLY A 15 14.93 6.92 6.16
CA GLY A 15 14.64 8.32 5.89
C GLY A 15 14.01 8.54 4.51
N PRO A 16 14.65 8.18 3.40
CA PRO A 16 14.08 8.33 2.06
C PRO A 16 12.78 7.54 1.87
N TRP A 17 12.68 6.34 2.46
CA TRP A 17 11.49 5.52 2.41
C TRP A 17 10.30 6.16 3.15
N MET A 18 10.52 6.58 4.39
CA MET A 18 9.49 7.25 5.20
C MET A 18 9.01 8.53 4.53
N ALA A 19 9.94 9.33 4.02
CA ALA A 19 9.65 10.60 3.37
C ALA A 19 8.83 10.43 2.07
N SER A 20 9.18 9.45 1.23
CA SER A 20 8.43 9.13 0.01
C SER A 20 7.03 8.57 0.33
N SER A 21 6.93 7.70 1.36
CA SER A 21 5.66 7.15 1.82
C SER A 21 4.73 8.22 2.40
N LEU A 22 5.30 9.20 3.13
CA LEU A 22 4.56 10.34 3.67
C LEU A 22 3.98 11.20 2.53
N GLY A 23 4.79 11.52 1.52
CA GLY A 23 4.35 12.28 0.34
C GLY A 23 3.23 11.57 -0.42
N MET A 24 3.35 10.25 -0.64
CA MET A 24 2.30 9.44 -1.27
C MET A 24 1.00 9.50 -0.48
N SER A 25 1.10 9.48 0.85
CA SER A 25 -0.07 9.51 1.75
C SER A 25 -0.72 10.89 1.84
N ILE A 26 0.05 11.97 1.68
CA ILE A 26 -0.49 13.33 1.52
C ILE A 26 -1.35 13.38 0.26
N LEU A 27 -0.85 12.87 -0.88
CA LEU A 27 -1.56 12.86 -2.15
C LEU A 27 -2.82 12.01 -2.12
N LEU A 28 -2.84 10.94 -1.35
CA LEU A 28 -3.99 10.04 -1.19
C LEU A 28 -5.26 10.78 -0.76
N VAL A 29 -5.14 11.73 0.15
CA VAL A 29 -6.25 12.56 0.65
C VAL A 29 -6.40 13.82 -0.19
N ALA A 30 -5.30 14.47 -0.56
CA ALA A 30 -5.33 15.74 -1.25
C ALA A 30 -5.96 15.66 -2.65
N LEU A 31 -5.62 14.65 -3.45
CA LEU A 31 -6.09 14.56 -4.84
C LEU A 31 -7.62 14.44 -4.97
N PRO A 32 -8.32 13.54 -4.24
CA PRO A 32 -9.78 13.49 -4.27
C PRO A 32 -10.43 14.81 -3.83
N ILE A 33 -9.93 15.43 -2.76
CA ILE A 33 -10.47 16.69 -2.24
C ILE A 33 -10.32 17.81 -3.26
N VAL A 34 -9.14 17.99 -3.82
CA VAL A 34 -8.86 19.07 -4.79
C VAL A 34 -9.69 18.88 -6.06
N LEU A 35 -9.72 17.67 -6.62
CA LEU A 35 -10.42 17.42 -7.89
C LEU A 35 -11.93 17.60 -7.77
N VAL A 36 -12.56 17.13 -6.69
CA VAL A 36 -14.00 17.34 -6.49
C VAL A 36 -14.28 18.79 -6.13
N GLY A 37 -13.41 19.43 -5.32
CA GLY A 37 -13.50 20.86 -5.03
C GLY A 37 -13.39 21.76 -6.28
N ASP A 38 -12.61 21.35 -7.27
CA ASP A 38 -12.51 22.02 -8.58
C ASP A 38 -13.68 21.68 -9.54
N GLY A 39 -14.71 20.96 -9.06
CA GLY A 39 -15.91 20.63 -9.82
C GLY A 39 -15.80 19.37 -10.72
N HIS A 40 -14.73 18.58 -10.58
CA HIS A 40 -14.63 17.32 -11.31
C HIS A 40 -15.45 16.21 -10.65
N GLY A 41 -16.05 15.34 -11.46
CA GLY A 41 -16.83 14.21 -10.97
C GLY A 41 -16.00 13.14 -10.26
N TYR A 42 -16.65 12.29 -9.46
CA TYR A 42 -16.03 11.22 -8.69
C TYR A 42 -15.19 10.25 -9.54
N THR A 43 -15.61 9.99 -10.79
CA THR A 43 -14.84 9.14 -11.72
C THR A 43 -13.46 9.71 -11.99
N VAL A 44 -13.36 11.01 -12.30
CA VAL A 44 -12.07 11.66 -12.57
C VAL A 44 -11.22 11.68 -11.31
N ALA A 45 -11.81 12.04 -10.16
CA ALA A 45 -11.10 12.08 -8.88
C ALA A 45 -10.52 10.71 -8.51
N ALA A 46 -11.31 9.64 -8.65
CA ALA A 46 -10.86 8.29 -8.32
C ALA A 46 -9.83 7.73 -9.30
N LEU A 47 -9.95 8.03 -10.61
CA LEU A 47 -8.96 7.63 -11.61
C LEU A 47 -7.60 8.29 -11.35
N VAL A 48 -7.60 9.60 -11.04
CA VAL A 48 -6.37 10.33 -10.72
C VAL A 48 -5.78 9.84 -9.40
N ALA A 49 -6.61 9.60 -8.38
CA ALA A 49 -6.15 9.05 -7.10
C ALA A 49 -5.62 7.62 -7.24
N GLY A 50 -6.19 6.81 -8.12
CA GLY A 50 -5.72 5.45 -8.42
C GLY A 50 -4.47 5.38 -9.28
N ALA A 51 -4.12 6.47 -9.98
CA ALA A 51 -2.97 6.50 -10.89
C ALA A 51 -1.64 6.19 -10.16
N GLY A 52 -1.50 6.57 -8.89
CA GLY A 52 -0.32 6.24 -8.10
C GLY A 52 -0.13 4.73 -7.90
N GLY A 53 -1.20 4.01 -7.60
CA GLY A 53 -1.18 2.54 -7.52
C GLY A 53 -0.86 1.88 -8.86
N ALA A 54 -1.44 2.39 -9.95
CA ALA A 54 -1.15 1.94 -11.31
C ALA A 54 0.33 2.20 -11.67
N GLY A 55 0.86 3.37 -11.33
CA GLY A 55 2.27 3.72 -11.53
C GLY A 55 3.21 2.77 -10.78
N ALA A 56 2.89 2.45 -9.53
CA ALA A 56 3.63 1.47 -8.75
C ALA A 56 3.61 0.08 -9.42
N ALA A 57 2.44 -0.40 -9.84
CA ALA A 57 2.31 -1.69 -10.51
C ALA A 57 3.12 -1.75 -11.82
N LEU A 58 3.04 -0.72 -12.65
CA LEU A 58 3.78 -0.64 -13.91
C LEU A 58 5.30 -0.57 -13.69
N ALA A 59 5.74 0.13 -12.65
CA ALA A 59 7.16 0.31 -12.33
C ALA A 59 7.80 -0.92 -11.68
N ALA A 60 7.03 -1.86 -11.12
CA ALA A 60 7.54 -2.97 -10.32
C ALA A 60 8.64 -3.78 -11.02
N LEU A 61 8.37 -4.27 -12.23
CA LEU A 61 9.33 -5.06 -12.99
C LEU A 61 10.52 -4.22 -13.49
N PRO A 62 10.31 -3.06 -14.15
CA PRO A 62 11.41 -2.21 -14.58
C PRO A 62 12.34 -1.79 -13.43
N VAL A 63 11.79 -1.40 -12.30
CA VAL A 63 12.59 -0.99 -11.11
C VAL A 63 13.40 -2.17 -10.58
N GLY A 64 12.81 -3.37 -10.48
CA GLY A 64 13.53 -4.57 -10.08
C GLY A 64 14.73 -4.83 -10.98
N TRP A 65 14.51 -4.86 -12.30
CA TRP A 65 15.57 -5.04 -13.29
C TRP A 65 16.66 -3.96 -13.22
N CYS A 66 16.26 -2.69 -13.11
CA CYS A 66 17.19 -1.58 -12.93
C CYS A 66 18.02 -1.72 -11.65
N THR A 67 17.39 -2.17 -10.55
CA THR A 67 18.06 -2.36 -9.25
C THR A 67 19.12 -3.45 -9.33
N ASP A 68 18.84 -4.52 -10.05
CA ASP A 68 19.82 -5.60 -10.28
C ASP A 68 20.98 -5.14 -11.18
N ARG A 69 20.70 -4.32 -12.20
CA ARG A 69 21.71 -3.88 -13.19
C ARG A 69 22.54 -2.68 -12.72
N TRP A 70 21.94 -1.68 -12.10
CA TRP A 70 22.58 -0.40 -11.75
C TRP A 70 22.80 -0.21 -10.26
N GLY A 71 22.28 -1.10 -9.46
CA GLY A 71 22.34 -1.08 -8.02
C GLY A 71 21.31 -0.18 -7.34
N PRO A 72 20.98 -0.48 -6.05
CA PRO A 72 19.90 0.18 -5.34
C PRO A 72 20.12 1.68 -5.09
N ALA A 73 21.35 2.19 -4.96
CA ALA A 73 21.55 3.63 -4.73
C ALA A 73 21.23 4.46 -5.96
N ARG A 74 21.67 4.04 -7.15
CA ARG A 74 21.39 4.77 -8.40
C ARG A 74 19.90 4.75 -8.70
N VAL A 75 19.27 3.58 -8.54
CA VAL A 75 17.81 3.45 -8.73
C VAL A 75 17.05 4.25 -7.70
N GLY A 76 17.46 4.21 -6.43
CA GLY A 76 16.85 5.01 -5.37
C GLY A 76 16.97 6.52 -5.61
N ALA A 77 18.14 7.00 -6.07
CA ALA A 77 18.32 8.40 -6.42
C ALA A 77 17.44 8.81 -7.61
N GLY A 78 17.40 8.02 -8.69
CA GLY A 78 16.52 8.25 -9.83
C GLY A 78 15.04 8.25 -9.46
N ALA A 79 14.64 7.35 -8.57
CA ALA A 79 13.28 7.25 -8.05
C ALA A 79 12.89 8.49 -7.21
N LEU A 80 13.79 8.99 -6.35
CA LEU A 80 13.57 10.22 -5.60
C LEU A 80 13.45 11.45 -6.53
N LEU A 81 14.30 11.53 -7.56
CA LEU A 81 14.18 12.58 -8.58
C LEU A 81 12.86 12.51 -9.35
N ALA A 82 12.38 11.31 -9.66
CA ALA A 82 11.07 11.12 -10.30
C ALA A 82 9.93 11.61 -9.38
N VAL A 83 9.99 11.33 -8.08
CA VAL A 83 9.02 11.83 -7.08
C VAL A 83 9.03 13.36 -7.02
N ILE A 84 10.22 13.98 -7.01
CA ILE A 84 10.35 15.46 -7.00
C ILE A 84 9.78 16.05 -8.29
N ALA A 85 10.14 15.52 -9.45
CA ALA A 85 9.63 15.99 -10.74
C ALA A 85 8.11 15.85 -10.85
N ALA A 86 7.54 14.75 -10.37
CA ALA A 86 6.11 14.51 -10.31
C ALA A 86 5.40 15.53 -9.42
N SER A 87 5.96 15.88 -8.26
CA SER A 87 5.41 16.89 -7.36
C SER A 87 5.41 18.27 -8.00
N ILE A 88 6.48 18.64 -8.68
CA ILE A 88 6.58 19.92 -9.41
C ILE A 88 5.57 19.95 -10.55
N LEU A 89 5.42 18.85 -11.31
CA LEU A 89 4.44 18.76 -12.40
C LEU A 89 3.01 19.00 -11.88
N MET A 90 2.62 18.30 -10.81
CA MET A 90 1.29 18.45 -10.21
C MET A 90 1.04 19.86 -9.67
N ALA A 91 2.05 20.48 -9.07
CA ALA A 91 1.96 21.84 -8.54
C ALA A 91 1.91 22.91 -9.63
N SER A 92 2.46 22.64 -10.81
CA SER A 92 2.53 23.58 -11.93
C SER A 92 1.28 23.55 -12.82
N MET A 93 0.61 22.41 -12.89
CA MET A 93 -0.51 22.18 -13.81
C MET A 93 -1.66 21.46 -13.09
N ALA A 94 -2.67 22.22 -12.65
CA ALA A 94 -3.83 21.71 -11.92
C ALA A 94 -4.86 20.97 -12.79
N ARG A 95 -4.55 20.61 -14.04
CA ARG A 95 -5.47 19.87 -14.91
C ARG A 95 -5.46 18.37 -14.55
N PRO A 96 -6.58 17.67 -14.55
CA PRO A 96 -6.68 16.26 -14.14
C PRO A 96 -5.69 15.31 -14.83
N VAL A 97 -5.42 15.54 -16.12
CA VAL A 97 -4.46 14.74 -16.90
C VAL A 97 -3.05 14.84 -16.34
N PHE A 98 -2.60 16.06 -16.02
CA PHE A 98 -1.25 16.28 -15.46
C PHE A 98 -1.17 15.83 -14.00
N LEU A 99 -2.24 15.97 -13.22
CA LEU A 99 -2.34 15.41 -11.88
C LEU A 99 -2.26 13.88 -11.91
N GLY A 100 -2.96 13.24 -12.86
CA GLY A 100 -2.91 11.79 -13.07
C GLY A 100 -1.54 11.30 -13.51
N LEU A 101 -0.91 11.94 -14.49
CA LEU A 101 0.44 11.62 -14.94
C LEU A 101 1.48 11.84 -13.83
N GLY A 102 1.38 12.97 -13.13
CA GLY A 102 2.25 13.25 -11.97
C GLY A 102 2.09 12.21 -10.88
N HIS A 103 0.86 11.84 -10.52
CA HIS A 103 0.60 10.82 -9.50
C HIS A 103 1.05 9.42 -9.94
N LEU A 104 0.90 9.07 -11.23
CA LEU A 104 1.43 7.83 -11.79
C LEU A 104 2.96 7.75 -11.65
N VAL A 105 3.67 8.82 -12.03
CA VAL A 105 5.14 8.91 -11.89
C VAL A 105 5.54 8.90 -10.41
N PHE A 106 4.80 9.61 -9.55
CA PHE A 106 5.04 9.62 -8.11
C PHE A 106 4.92 8.22 -7.50
N GLY A 107 3.87 7.48 -7.85
CA GLY A 107 3.65 6.10 -7.38
C GLY A 107 4.75 5.14 -7.83
N GLY A 108 5.14 5.21 -9.10
CA GLY A 108 6.27 4.44 -9.62
C GLY A 108 7.60 4.79 -8.94
N GLY A 109 7.86 6.08 -8.72
CA GLY A 109 9.02 6.57 -7.98
C GLY A 109 9.02 6.10 -6.53
N SER A 110 7.88 6.20 -5.83
CA SER A 110 7.75 5.72 -4.45
C SER A 110 8.02 4.23 -4.32
N LEU A 111 7.52 3.41 -5.24
CA LEU A 111 7.87 1.99 -5.31
C LEU A 111 9.37 1.80 -5.57
N GLY A 112 9.96 2.60 -6.45
CA GLY A 112 11.40 2.57 -6.74
C GLY A 112 12.24 2.85 -5.50
N VAL A 113 11.85 3.84 -4.69
CA VAL A 113 12.48 4.12 -3.40
C VAL A 113 12.33 2.91 -2.47
N MET A 114 11.13 2.35 -2.35
CA MET A 114 10.88 1.18 -1.50
C MET A 114 11.78 0.01 -1.87
N LEU A 115 11.72 -0.45 -3.11
CA LEU A 115 12.46 -1.63 -3.57
C LEU A 115 13.98 -1.43 -3.46
N SER A 116 14.47 -0.23 -3.81
CA SER A 116 15.89 0.09 -3.68
C SER A 116 16.36 0.09 -2.22
N ARG A 117 15.58 0.66 -1.29
CA ARG A 117 15.92 0.65 0.14
C ARG A 117 15.79 -0.74 0.76
N GLN A 118 14.81 -1.53 0.33
CA GLN A 118 14.67 -2.92 0.74
C GLN A 118 15.86 -3.77 0.28
N ALA A 119 16.31 -3.59 -0.96
CA ALA A 119 17.50 -4.27 -1.49
C ALA A 119 18.78 -3.85 -0.72
N ASP A 120 18.92 -2.56 -0.41
CA ASP A 120 20.04 -2.04 0.36
C ASP A 120 20.05 -2.60 1.81
N LEU A 121 18.87 -2.66 2.45
CA LEU A 121 18.68 -3.24 3.77
C LEU A 121 19.10 -4.71 3.81
N THR A 122 18.61 -5.52 2.85
CA THR A 122 18.93 -6.96 2.82
C THR A 122 20.40 -7.26 2.59
N ARG A 123 21.12 -6.35 1.94
CA ARG A 123 22.57 -6.49 1.69
C ARG A 123 23.43 -6.10 2.89
N ARG A 124 23.05 -5.02 3.60
CA ARG A 124 23.87 -4.44 4.68
C ARG A 124 23.57 -5.03 6.06
N ILE A 125 22.36 -5.53 6.30
CA ILE A 125 21.96 -6.00 7.62
C ILE A 125 22.15 -7.51 7.74
N PRO A 126 22.84 -7.97 8.83
CA PRO A 126 23.01 -9.39 9.12
C PRO A 126 21.68 -10.15 9.13
N ILE A 127 21.69 -11.41 8.67
CA ILE A 127 20.48 -12.23 8.52
C ILE A 127 19.67 -12.34 9.82
N THR A 128 20.34 -12.35 10.98
CA THR A 128 19.73 -12.43 12.31
C THR A 128 18.91 -11.19 12.69
N LEU A 129 19.15 -10.05 12.05
CA LEU A 129 18.47 -8.77 12.32
C LEU A 129 17.51 -8.37 11.19
N ARG A 130 17.54 -9.06 10.03
CA ARG A 130 16.71 -8.71 8.86
C ARG A 130 15.22 -8.69 9.16
N GLY A 131 14.71 -9.66 9.92
CA GLY A 131 13.31 -9.71 10.29
C GLY A 131 12.87 -8.45 11.06
N ARG A 132 13.67 -8.02 12.06
CA ARG A 132 13.39 -6.80 12.83
C ARG A 132 13.47 -5.54 11.95
N ALA A 133 14.45 -5.48 11.07
CA ALA A 133 14.63 -4.36 10.16
C ALA A 133 13.48 -4.25 9.15
N MET A 134 13.00 -5.37 8.60
CA MET A 134 11.83 -5.39 7.72
C MET A 134 10.54 -5.02 8.46
N SER A 135 10.35 -5.49 9.69
CA SER A 135 9.21 -5.09 10.52
C SER A 135 9.21 -3.58 10.81
N LEU A 136 10.39 -3.00 11.09
CA LEU A 136 10.53 -1.55 11.26
C LEU A 136 10.18 -0.79 9.97
N MET A 137 10.56 -1.31 8.80
CA MET A 137 10.20 -0.74 7.51
C MET A 137 8.68 -0.75 7.29
N GLY A 138 8.00 -1.84 7.64
CA GLY A 138 6.54 -1.92 7.62
C GLY A 138 5.86 -0.97 8.61
N GLY A 139 6.44 -0.81 9.81
CA GLY A 139 5.96 0.14 10.82
C GLY A 139 6.12 1.60 10.39
N THR A 140 7.27 1.97 9.80
CA THR A 140 7.49 3.32 9.26
C THR A 140 6.54 3.65 8.12
N MET A 141 6.19 2.69 7.27
CA MET A 141 5.17 2.88 6.23
C MET A 141 3.81 3.23 6.85
N ARG A 142 3.32 2.45 7.82
CA ARG A 142 2.04 2.69 8.50
C ARG A 142 2.00 4.04 9.20
N PHE A 143 3.08 4.37 9.89
CA PHE A 143 3.23 5.69 10.51
C PHE A 143 3.19 6.82 9.48
N SER A 144 3.85 6.65 8.33
CA SER A 144 3.83 7.63 7.23
C SER A 144 2.42 7.79 6.66
N VAL A 145 1.65 6.70 6.54
CA VAL A 145 0.27 6.77 6.06
C VAL A 145 -0.62 7.50 7.06
N LEU A 146 -0.50 7.20 8.33
CA LEU A 146 -1.22 7.90 9.42
C LEU A 146 -0.92 9.41 9.41
N MET A 147 0.35 9.78 9.44
CA MET A 147 0.76 11.18 9.48
C MET A 147 0.48 11.89 8.16
N GLY A 148 0.77 11.25 7.03
CA GLY A 148 0.59 11.84 5.71
C GLY A 148 -0.87 12.14 5.37
N THR A 149 -1.80 11.28 5.76
CA THR A 149 -3.24 11.52 5.53
C THR A 149 -3.76 12.68 6.37
N ALA A 150 -3.38 12.77 7.65
CA ALA A 150 -3.73 13.90 8.50
C ALA A 150 -3.13 15.22 7.98
N VAL A 151 -1.82 15.21 7.69
CA VAL A 151 -1.10 16.38 7.17
C VAL A 151 -1.62 16.77 5.79
N GLY A 152 -1.98 15.80 4.92
CA GLY A 152 -2.50 16.06 3.59
C GLY A 152 -3.78 16.89 3.61
N GLY A 153 -4.76 16.49 4.42
CA GLY A 153 -6.00 17.25 4.60
C GLY A 153 -5.75 18.64 5.17
N PHE A 154 -4.89 18.75 6.20
CA PHE A 154 -4.52 20.04 6.80
C PHE A 154 -3.84 20.97 5.80
N LEU A 155 -2.90 20.47 4.98
CA LEU A 155 -2.19 21.29 3.99
C LEU A 155 -3.14 21.80 2.89
N VAL A 156 -4.08 20.99 2.42
CA VAL A 156 -5.10 21.45 1.46
C VAL A 156 -5.92 22.59 2.05
N ASP A 157 -6.30 22.49 3.34
CA ASP A 157 -7.12 23.46 4.03
C ASP A 157 -6.42 24.82 4.23
N VAL A 158 -5.12 24.80 4.62
CA VAL A 158 -4.39 26.05 4.99
C VAL A 158 -3.53 26.61 3.85
N ALA A 159 -2.93 25.74 3.04
CA ALA A 159 -1.95 26.15 2.02
C ALA A 159 -2.46 26.00 0.58
N GLY A 160 -3.57 25.26 0.40
CA GLY A 160 -4.15 24.97 -0.90
C GLY A 160 -3.40 23.89 -1.68
N ALA A 161 -3.97 23.49 -2.82
CA ALA A 161 -3.53 22.37 -3.63
C ALA A 161 -2.05 22.45 -4.06
N ARG A 162 -1.65 23.61 -4.60
CA ARG A 162 -0.30 23.80 -5.15
C ARG A 162 0.81 23.50 -4.14
N TRP A 163 0.70 24.08 -2.95
CA TRP A 163 1.70 23.88 -1.89
C TRP A 163 1.66 22.47 -1.33
N THR A 164 0.47 21.88 -1.24
CA THR A 164 0.32 20.49 -0.82
C THR A 164 1.07 19.54 -1.74
N PHE A 165 0.95 19.71 -3.06
CA PHE A 165 1.67 18.89 -4.04
C PHE A 165 3.19 19.10 -3.97
N LEU A 166 3.67 20.34 -3.77
CA LEU A 166 5.10 20.60 -3.58
C LEU A 166 5.64 19.95 -2.31
N ILE A 167 4.92 20.12 -1.20
CA ILE A 167 5.32 19.57 0.12
C ILE A 167 5.36 18.04 0.06
N ALA A 168 4.48 17.38 -0.69
CA ALA A 168 4.54 15.93 -0.90
C ALA A 168 5.89 15.46 -1.48
N GLY A 169 6.56 16.30 -2.29
CA GLY A 169 7.89 16.01 -2.85
C GLY A 169 9.07 16.43 -1.98
N VAL A 170 8.86 17.32 -0.99
CA VAL A 170 9.97 17.84 -0.14
C VAL A 170 10.69 16.70 0.58
N GLY A 171 9.97 15.72 1.07
CA GLY A 171 10.56 14.56 1.73
C GLY A 171 11.53 13.80 0.82
N ALA A 172 11.22 13.68 -0.47
CA ALA A 172 12.13 13.06 -1.44
C ALA A 172 13.40 13.91 -1.66
N ALA A 173 13.27 15.23 -1.66
CA ALA A 173 14.41 16.14 -1.76
C ALA A 173 15.32 16.04 -0.53
N ILE A 174 14.75 15.94 0.68
CA ILE A 174 15.49 15.73 1.93
C ILE A 174 16.15 14.33 1.96
N GLY A 175 15.50 13.33 1.39
CA GLY A 175 16.01 11.96 1.32
C GLY A 175 17.13 11.75 0.31
N LEU A 176 17.22 12.59 -0.73
CA LEU A 176 18.18 12.43 -1.81
C LEU A 176 19.63 12.45 -1.35
N PRO A 177 20.10 13.39 -0.50
CA PRO A 177 21.47 13.40 0.02
C PRO A 177 21.87 12.11 0.76
N ALA A 178 20.92 11.42 1.39
CA ALA A 178 21.19 10.17 2.11
C ALA A 178 21.56 9.00 1.16
N VAL A 179 21.15 9.08 -0.10
CA VAL A 179 21.39 8.05 -1.12
C VAL A 179 22.63 8.33 -1.96
N LEU A 180 23.00 9.62 -2.14
CA LEU A 180 24.10 10.05 -2.99
C LEU A 180 25.47 9.43 -2.64
N PRO A 181 25.87 9.21 -1.36
CA PRO A 181 27.13 8.55 -1.05
C PRO A 181 27.24 7.16 -1.68
N GLY A 182 26.17 6.38 -1.67
CA GLY A 182 26.13 5.07 -2.31
C GLY A 182 26.15 5.13 -3.85
N VAL A 183 25.79 6.26 -4.45
CA VAL A 183 25.92 6.49 -5.91
C VAL A 183 27.37 6.79 -6.28
N ARG A 184 28.09 7.56 -5.44
CA ARG A 184 29.46 7.99 -5.67
C ARG A 184 30.49 6.88 -5.40
N ASN A 185 30.24 6.10 -4.34
CA ASN A 185 31.09 4.97 -3.95
C ASN A 185 30.24 3.70 -3.94
N PRO A 186 30.09 3.03 -5.06
CA PRO A 186 29.38 1.76 -5.13
C PRO A 186 30.23 0.65 -4.48
N ASP A 187 30.18 0.53 -3.15
CA ASP A 187 30.82 -0.55 -2.37
C ASP A 187 30.11 -1.91 -2.57
N TRP A 188 29.42 -2.08 -3.68
CA TRP A 188 28.74 -3.31 -3.98
C TRP A 188 29.29 -3.94 -5.24
N GLU A 189 29.95 -5.00 -5.05
CA GLU A 189 29.97 -6.05 -6.03
C GLU A 189 28.54 -6.52 -6.25
N ILE A 190 28.10 -6.51 -7.48
CA ILE A 190 26.88 -7.18 -7.91
C ILE A 190 27.10 -8.65 -7.58
N ALA A 191 26.62 -9.08 -6.40
CA ALA A 191 26.63 -10.49 -6.10
C ALA A 191 25.81 -11.15 -7.23
N PRO A 192 26.39 -12.07 -7.99
CA PRO A 192 25.64 -12.73 -9.05
C PRO A 192 24.41 -13.37 -8.39
N VAL A 193 23.21 -12.96 -8.81
CA VAL A 193 21.96 -13.63 -8.48
C VAL A 193 21.98 -14.94 -9.24
N GLY A 194 22.80 -15.87 -8.77
CA GLY A 194 23.08 -17.15 -9.41
C GLY A 194 22.36 -18.31 -8.76
N VAL A 195 21.17 -18.09 -8.21
CA VAL A 195 20.28 -19.23 -7.95
C VAL A 195 19.40 -19.39 -9.18
N LYS A 196 19.78 -20.31 -10.07
CA LYS A 196 18.90 -20.82 -11.12
C LYS A 196 17.75 -21.58 -10.45
N GLY A 197 16.78 -20.84 -9.94
CA GLY A 197 15.51 -21.41 -9.50
C GLY A 197 14.71 -21.93 -10.71
N PRO A 198 13.71 -22.78 -10.51
CA PRO A 198 12.84 -23.23 -11.56
C PRO A 198 12.22 -22.04 -12.30
N ARG A 199 12.03 -22.18 -13.63
CA ARG A 199 11.44 -21.10 -14.43
C ARG A 199 10.07 -20.72 -13.88
N MET A 200 9.81 -19.44 -13.65
CA MET A 200 8.55 -18.91 -13.09
C MET A 200 7.31 -19.49 -13.79
N ALA A 201 7.36 -19.64 -15.13
CA ALA A 201 6.28 -20.24 -15.89
C ALA A 201 5.99 -21.71 -15.51
N TRP A 202 7.00 -22.47 -15.14
CA TRP A 202 6.84 -23.84 -14.66
C TRP A 202 6.20 -23.85 -13.26
N VAL A 203 6.66 -23.01 -12.34
CA VAL A 203 6.10 -22.87 -10.98
C VAL A 203 4.61 -22.49 -11.04
N ILE A 204 4.25 -21.53 -11.92
CA ILE A 204 2.87 -21.10 -12.13
C ILE A 204 2.01 -22.26 -12.64
N ARG A 205 2.48 -22.99 -13.66
CA ARG A 205 1.72 -24.12 -14.22
C ARG A 205 1.54 -25.27 -13.24
N ALA A 206 2.60 -25.64 -12.51
CA ALA A 206 2.58 -26.71 -11.53
C ALA A 206 1.65 -26.39 -10.34
N ASN A 207 1.60 -25.12 -9.93
CA ASN A 207 0.87 -24.69 -8.73
C ASN A 207 -0.31 -23.76 -9.02
N LYS A 208 -0.90 -23.84 -10.22
CA LYS A 208 -1.98 -22.95 -10.67
C LYS A 208 -3.17 -22.88 -9.72
N ARG A 209 -3.52 -23.99 -9.07
CA ARG A 209 -4.63 -24.08 -8.11
C ARG A 209 -4.33 -23.26 -6.86
N HIS A 210 -3.19 -23.46 -6.23
CA HIS A 210 -2.76 -22.70 -5.04
C HIS A 210 -2.57 -21.22 -5.36
N LEU A 211 -2.04 -20.90 -6.55
CA LEU A 211 -1.93 -19.53 -7.03
C LEU A 211 -3.30 -18.85 -7.17
N LEU A 212 -4.29 -19.54 -7.71
CA LEU A 212 -5.66 -19.03 -7.80
C LEU A 212 -6.29 -18.86 -6.41
N HIS A 213 -6.06 -19.81 -5.50
CA HIS A 213 -6.58 -19.75 -4.14
C HIS A 213 -6.09 -18.48 -3.41
N ALA A 214 -4.78 -18.28 -3.33
CA ALA A 214 -4.20 -17.12 -2.66
C ALA A 214 -4.40 -15.83 -3.45
N GLY A 215 -4.24 -15.88 -4.79
CA GLY A 215 -4.28 -14.72 -5.67
C GLY A 215 -5.66 -14.06 -5.73
N LEU A 216 -6.73 -14.82 -5.89
CA LEU A 216 -8.10 -14.27 -5.96
C LEU A 216 -8.53 -13.63 -4.65
N PHE A 217 -8.25 -14.30 -3.52
CA PHE A 217 -8.48 -13.69 -2.21
C PHE A 217 -7.63 -12.42 -2.02
N GLY A 218 -6.35 -12.50 -2.35
CA GLY A 218 -5.44 -11.35 -2.29
C GLY A 218 -5.90 -10.18 -3.16
N MET A 219 -6.35 -10.44 -4.38
CA MET A 219 -6.89 -9.44 -5.30
C MET A 219 -8.15 -8.79 -4.73
N SER A 220 -9.10 -9.57 -4.21
CA SER A 220 -10.30 -9.06 -3.55
C SER A 220 -9.96 -8.16 -2.34
N SER A 221 -9.07 -8.64 -1.47
CA SER A 221 -8.59 -7.89 -0.31
C SER A 221 -7.93 -6.58 -0.72
N MET A 222 -7.07 -6.59 -1.74
CA MET A 222 -6.35 -5.40 -2.19
C MET A 222 -7.29 -4.42 -2.90
N THR A 223 -8.25 -4.92 -3.71
CA THR A 223 -9.30 -4.09 -4.31
C THR A 223 -10.06 -3.30 -3.24
N THR A 224 -10.46 -3.97 -2.17
CA THR A 224 -11.20 -3.33 -1.07
C THR A 224 -10.33 -2.33 -0.31
N ARG A 225 -9.08 -2.67 -0.02
CA ARG A 225 -8.14 -1.78 0.69
C ARG A 225 -7.80 -0.51 -0.08
N GLU A 226 -7.48 -0.63 -1.36
CA GLU A 226 -7.14 0.52 -2.20
C GLU A 226 -8.39 1.33 -2.57
N GLY A 227 -9.54 0.66 -2.80
CA GLY A 227 -10.81 1.31 -3.06
C GLY A 227 -11.27 2.17 -1.89
N ARG A 228 -11.19 1.69 -0.64
CA ARG A 228 -11.56 2.48 0.54
C ARG A 228 -10.69 3.72 0.74
N MET A 229 -9.41 3.67 0.32
CA MET A 229 -8.50 4.80 0.43
C MET A 229 -8.97 5.99 -0.42
N VAL A 230 -9.63 5.71 -1.54
CA VAL A 230 -10.23 6.74 -2.41
C VAL A 230 -11.64 7.08 -1.93
N LEU A 231 -12.42 6.09 -1.53
CA LEU A 231 -13.81 6.27 -1.13
C LEU A 231 -13.97 7.17 0.10
N LEU A 232 -13.17 6.98 1.16
CA LEU A 232 -13.28 7.73 2.39
C LEU A 232 -13.12 9.26 2.19
N PRO A 233 -12.08 9.77 1.51
CA PRO A 233 -11.99 11.19 1.21
C PRO A 233 -13.17 11.70 0.38
N LEU A 234 -13.67 10.92 -0.60
CA LEU A 234 -14.82 11.30 -1.42
C LEU A 234 -16.11 11.42 -0.61
N VAL A 235 -16.35 10.51 0.35
CA VAL A 235 -17.48 10.62 1.28
C VAL A 235 -17.35 11.87 2.13
N GLY A 236 -16.15 12.17 2.63
CA GLY A 236 -15.91 13.40 3.40
C GLY A 236 -16.20 14.68 2.60
N VAL A 237 -15.82 14.71 1.31
CA VAL A 237 -16.14 15.85 0.42
C VAL A 237 -17.64 15.92 0.14
N ALA A 238 -18.31 14.80 -0.07
CA ALA A 238 -19.77 14.77 -0.30
C ALA A 238 -20.60 15.26 0.88
N LEU A 239 -20.03 15.19 2.09
CA LEU A 239 -20.62 15.74 3.33
C LEU A 239 -20.18 17.19 3.60
N ASP A 240 -19.57 17.87 2.64
CA ASP A 240 -19.06 19.25 2.75
C ASP A 240 -18.12 19.45 3.96
N LEU A 241 -17.38 18.41 4.35
CA LEU A 241 -16.42 18.49 5.45
C LEU A 241 -15.16 19.26 5.02
N ARG A 242 -14.60 20.02 5.96
CA ARG A 242 -13.33 20.72 5.75
C ARG A 242 -12.21 19.72 5.43
N PRO A 243 -11.28 20.06 4.52
CA PRO A 243 -10.15 19.19 4.15
C PRO A 243 -9.36 18.66 5.36
N ALA A 244 -9.09 19.50 6.36
CA ALA A 244 -8.42 19.08 7.59
C ALA A 244 -9.20 18.00 8.35
N THR A 245 -10.53 18.14 8.42
CA THR A 245 -11.40 17.14 9.05
C THR A 245 -11.31 15.80 8.31
N ILE A 246 -11.41 15.83 6.97
CA ILE A 246 -11.29 14.63 6.13
C ILE A 246 -9.96 13.93 6.37
N GLY A 247 -8.85 14.68 6.41
CA GLY A 247 -7.53 14.13 6.72
C GLY A 247 -7.48 13.41 8.06
N VAL A 248 -8.06 13.99 9.12
CA VAL A 248 -8.14 13.37 10.46
C VAL A 248 -9.02 12.12 10.45
N LEU A 249 -10.17 12.15 9.78
CA LEU A 249 -11.06 10.99 9.65
C LEU A 249 -10.37 9.80 8.98
N VAL A 250 -9.66 10.03 7.90
CA VAL A 250 -8.87 8.99 7.22
C VAL A 250 -7.73 8.51 8.12
N ALA A 251 -7.00 9.41 8.76
CA ALA A 251 -5.89 9.09 9.65
C ALA A 251 -6.32 8.25 10.84
N SER A 252 -7.52 8.49 11.41
CA SER A 252 -8.03 7.73 12.55
C SER A 252 -8.17 6.23 12.27
N GLY A 253 -8.60 5.87 11.06
CA GLY A 253 -8.64 4.47 10.63
C GLY A 253 -7.25 3.84 10.57
N TYR A 254 -6.23 4.60 10.13
CA TYR A 254 -4.84 4.12 10.15
C TYR A 254 -4.24 4.08 11.55
N ALA A 255 -4.70 4.91 12.48
CA ALA A 255 -4.32 4.79 13.90
C ALA A 255 -4.82 3.47 14.50
N ALA A 256 -6.07 3.10 14.24
CA ALA A 256 -6.62 1.81 14.65
C ALA A 256 -5.87 0.61 14.03
N ASP A 257 -5.52 0.70 12.74
CA ASP A 257 -4.69 -0.29 12.05
C ASP A 257 -3.31 -0.44 12.73
N LEU A 258 -2.64 0.67 13.00
CA LEU A 258 -1.30 0.68 13.59
C LEU A 258 -1.28 0.05 14.99
N ILE A 259 -2.31 0.29 15.81
CA ILE A 259 -2.43 -0.25 17.16
C ILE A 259 -2.58 -1.79 17.12
N LEU A 260 -3.36 -2.33 16.19
CA LEU A 260 -3.65 -3.76 16.12
C LEU A 260 -2.64 -4.57 15.30
N PHE A 261 -1.83 -3.90 14.48
CA PHE A 261 -0.83 -4.55 13.63
C PHE A 261 0.09 -5.54 14.39
N PRO A 262 0.65 -5.21 15.57
CA PRO A 262 1.55 -6.13 16.27
C PRO A 262 0.83 -7.39 16.82
N VAL A 263 -0.49 -7.29 17.01
CA VAL A 263 -1.28 -8.36 17.66
C VAL A 263 -1.80 -9.38 16.64
N SER A 264 -1.94 -8.98 15.36
CA SER A 264 -2.54 -9.80 14.31
C SER A 264 -1.85 -11.15 14.11
N GLY A 265 -0.52 -11.16 14.09
CA GLY A 265 0.27 -12.40 13.97
C GLY A 265 0.04 -13.36 15.13
N ALA A 266 0.06 -12.85 16.37
CA ALA A 266 -0.16 -13.67 17.56
C ALA A 266 -1.58 -14.29 17.61
N ILE A 267 -2.58 -13.57 17.09
CA ILE A 267 -3.94 -14.11 16.97
C ILE A 267 -3.96 -15.25 15.95
N MET A 268 -3.41 -15.04 14.75
CA MET A 268 -3.36 -16.08 13.70
C MET A 268 -2.65 -17.35 14.17
N ASP A 269 -1.60 -17.21 14.98
CA ASP A 269 -0.84 -18.37 15.50
C ASP A 269 -1.59 -19.13 16.60
N ARG A 270 -2.49 -18.46 17.35
CA ARG A 270 -3.24 -19.07 18.45
C ARG A 270 -4.57 -19.69 18.04
N VAL A 271 -5.34 -19.00 17.19
CA VAL A 271 -6.72 -19.40 16.85
C VAL A 271 -6.83 -20.05 15.47
N GLY A 272 -5.78 -20.01 14.65
CA GLY A 272 -5.78 -20.48 13.28
C GLY A 272 -5.93 -19.36 12.25
N ARG A 273 -5.61 -19.67 11.00
CA ARG A 273 -5.56 -18.67 9.91
C ARG A 273 -6.95 -18.18 9.55
N LEU A 274 -7.86 -19.13 9.26
CA LEU A 274 -9.22 -18.81 8.83
C LEU A 274 -10.01 -18.10 9.94
N ALA A 275 -9.92 -18.63 11.18
CA ALA A 275 -10.59 -18.06 12.34
C ALA A 275 -10.16 -16.62 12.68
N ALA A 276 -8.91 -16.24 12.32
CA ALA A 276 -8.43 -14.86 12.47
C ALA A 276 -8.82 -13.98 11.27
N MET A 277 -8.74 -14.52 10.04
CA MET A 277 -8.94 -13.73 8.81
C MET A 277 -10.42 -13.40 8.58
N VAL A 278 -11.35 -14.31 8.82
CA VAL A 278 -12.77 -14.07 8.56
C VAL A 278 -13.33 -12.91 9.35
N PRO A 279 -13.18 -12.80 10.68
CA PRO A 279 -13.68 -11.65 11.42
C PRO A 279 -12.92 -10.36 11.06
N ALA A 280 -11.61 -10.43 10.80
CA ALA A 280 -10.82 -9.25 10.45
C ALA A 280 -11.27 -8.61 9.12
N TYR A 281 -11.41 -9.40 8.08
CA TYR A 281 -11.92 -8.91 6.79
C TYR A 281 -13.43 -8.66 6.80
N GLY A 282 -14.18 -9.38 7.63
CA GLY A 282 -15.58 -9.11 7.90
C GLY A 282 -15.81 -7.72 8.49
N LEU A 283 -14.98 -7.31 9.47
CA LEU A 283 -15.00 -5.94 10.02
C LEU A 283 -14.70 -4.89 8.94
N LEU A 284 -13.79 -5.17 8.01
CA LEU A 284 -13.51 -4.26 6.90
C LEU A 284 -14.76 -4.07 6.02
N ALA A 285 -15.47 -5.15 5.69
CA ALA A 285 -16.72 -5.08 4.92
C ALA A 285 -17.84 -4.38 5.71
N VAL A 286 -17.98 -4.69 7.01
CA VAL A 286 -18.97 -4.00 7.88
C VAL A 286 -18.68 -2.51 7.95
N GLY A 287 -17.43 -2.10 8.11
CA GLY A 287 -17.06 -0.68 8.14
C GLY A 287 -17.41 0.05 6.83
N LEU A 288 -17.29 -0.62 5.68
CA LEU A 288 -17.75 -0.07 4.40
C LEU A 288 -19.28 0.10 4.37
N LEU A 289 -20.03 -0.87 4.90
CA LEU A 289 -21.50 -0.77 4.98
C LEU A 289 -21.97 0.28 5.98
N CYS A 290 -21.19 0.55 7.05
CA CYS A 290 -21.48 1.63 7.96
C CYS A 290 -21.45 3.02 7.28
N LEU A 291 -20.75 3.17 6.15
CA LEU A 291 -20.76 4.43 5.39
C LEU A 291 -22.15 4.77 4.84
N LEU A 292 -23.02 3.78 4.60
CA LEU A 292 -24.39 3.98 4.06
C LEU A 292 -25.29 4.78 5.00
N VAL A 293 -24.96 4.82 6.29
CA VAL A 293 -25.72 5.53 7.34
C VAL A 293 -24.85 6.63 8.01
N ALA A 294 -23.73 6.96 7.39
CA ALA A 294 -22.75 7.91 7.95
C ALA A 294 -22.99 9.33 7.40
N ASP A 295 -24.07 9.98 7.82
CA ASP A 295 -24.45 11.34 7.36
C ASP A 295 -23.70 12.46 8.11
N THR A 296 -22.77 12.11 8.98
CA THR A 296 -22.00 13.05 9.82
C THR A 296 -20.52 12.69 9.88
N ALA A 297 -19.67 13.66 10.23
CA ALA A 297 -18.26 13.41 10.47
C ALA A 297 -18.02 12.28 11.51
N THR A 298 -18.86 12.21 12.55
CA THR A 298 -18.78 11.14 13.55
C THR A 298 -19.12 9.78 12.96
N GLY A 299 -20.14 9.69 12.10
CA GLY A 299 -20.49 8.46 11.41
C GLY A 299 -19.34 7.95 10.54
N VAL A 300 -18.71 8.85 9.74
CA VAL A 300 -17.54 8.52 8.92
C VAL A 300 -16.34 8.11 9.79
N LEU A 301 -16.13 8.78 10.94
CA LEU A 301 -15.09 8.40 11.90
C LEU A 301 -15.29 6.98 12.40
N LEU A 302 -16.49 6.63 12.84
CA LEU A 302 -16.80 5.29 13.36
C LEU A 302 -16.62 4.22 12.27
N ALA A 303 -17.13 4.47 11.08
CA ALA A 303 -16.93 3.58 9.91
C ALA A 303 -15.44 3.41 9.61
N GLY A 304 -14.66 4.50 9.59
CA GLY A 304 -13.21 4.49 9.38
C GLY A 304 -12.46 3.70 10.45
N LEU A 305 -12.84 3.84 11.72
CA LEU A 305 -12.28 3.08 12.85
C LEU A 305 -12.58 1.58 12.70
N VAL A 306 -13.82 1.19 12.40
CA VAL A 306 -14.18 -0.22 12.18
C VAL A 306 -13.38 -0.83 11.03
N MET A 307 -13.26 -0.11 9.90
CA MET A 307 -12.41 -0.54 8.78
C MET A 307 -10.94 -0.64 9.20
N GLY A 308 -10.45 0.29 10.01
CA GLY A 308 -9.08 0.31 10.53
C GLY A 308 -8.78 -0.88 11.44
N LEU A 309 -9.70 -1.22 12.35
CA LEU A 309 -9.62 -2.41 13.21
C LEU A 309 -9.52 -3.69 12.35
N GLY A 310 -10.41 -3.84 11.37
CA GLY A 310 -10.38 -4.98 10.44
C GLY A 310 -9.06 -5.08 9.67
N ASN A 311 -8.56 -3.94 9.18
CA ASN A 311 -7.30 -3.88 8.44
C ASN A 311 -6.08 -4.24 9.32
N GLY A 312 -6.04 -3.75 10.56
CA GLY A 312 -4.97 -4.03 11.52
C GLY A 312 -4.94 -5.50 11.92
N LEU A 313 -6.10 -6.08 12.23
CA LEU A 313 -6.24 -7.51 12.56
C LEU A 313 -5.88 -8.44 11.40
N SER A 314 -6.08 -8.00 10.15
CA SER A 314 -5.73 -8.77 8.94
C SER A 314 -4.28 -8.54 8.48
N ALA A 315 -3.48 -7.79 9.22
CA ALA A 315 -2.11 -7.46 8.83
C ALA A 315 -1.24 -8.73 8.76
N GLY A 316 -0.50 -8.86 7.66
CA GLY A 316 0.36 -10.03 7.42
C GLY A 316 -0.36 -11.31 6.99
N SER A 317 -1.69 -11.40 7.10
CA SER A 317 -2.45 -12.61 6.83
C SER A 317 -2.29 -13.12 5.39
N LEU A 318 -2.24 -12.23 4.41
CA LEU A 318 -2.04 -12.61 3.02
C LEU A 318 -0.65 -13.18 2.78
N PHE A 319 0.40 -12.64 3.42
CA PHE A 319 1.75 -13.19 3.34
C PHE A 319 1.81 -14.58 3.98
N THR A 320 1.16 -14.76 5.14
CA THR A 320 1.09 -16.06 5.82
C THR A 320 0.35 -17.07 4.95
N LEU A 321 -0.84 -16.74 4.45
CA LEU A 321 -1.61 -17.59 3.55
C LEU A 321 -0.81 -17.99 2.30
N SER A 322 -0.15 -17.03 1.68
CA SER A 322 0.66 -17.26 0.49
C SER A 322 1.86 -18.18 0.79
N SER A 323 2.48 -18.03 1.97
CA SER A 323 3.59 -18.86 2.40
C SER A 323 3.14 -20.28 2.75
N ASP A 324 1.98 -20.43 3.37
CA ASP A 324 1.41 -21.75 3.73
C ASP A 324 1.06 -22.57 2.47
N LEU A 325 0.67 -21.90 1.37
CA LEU A 325 0.33 -22.51 0.08
C LEU A 325 1.52 -22.63 -0.88
N ALA A 326 2.68 -22.06 -0.52
CA ALA A 326 3.85 -22.05 -1.38
C ALA A 326 4.50 -23.44 -1.47
N PRO A 327 4.94 -23.87 -2.66
CA PRO A 327 5.69 -25.12 -2.81
C PRO A 327 7.10 -24.97 -2.22
N GLU A 328 7.71 -26.08 -1.81
CA GLU A 328 9.10 -26.11 -1.33
C GLU A 328 10.08 -25.64 -2.43
N GLU A 329 9.88 -26.12 -3.67
CA GLU A 329 10.66 -25.70 -4.82
C GLU A 329 10.03 -24.50 -5.53
N GLY A 330 10.78 -23.38 -5.64
CA GLY A 330 10.31 -22.18 -6.33
C GLY A 330 9.41 -21.28 -5.48
N THR A 331 9.46 -21.37 -4.16
CA THR A 331 8.72 -20.53 -3.21
C THR A 331 8.76 -19.05 -3.56
N ALA A 332 9.94 -18.49 -3.85
CA ALA A 332 10.07 -17.07 -4.20
C ALA A 332 9.32 -16.72 -5.50
N SER A 333 9.38 -17.58 -6.51
CA SER A 333 8.65 -17.41 -7.78
C SER A 333 7.14 -17.51 -7.58
N PHE A 334 6.68 -18.40 -6.71
CA PHE A 334 5.27 -18.55 -6.36
C PHE A 334 4.75 -17.29 -5.62
N LEU A 335 5.46 -16.84 -4.59
CA LEU A 335 5.09 -15.64 -3.84
C LEU A 335 5.06 -14.39 -4.73
N SER A 336 6.02 -14.28 -5.66
CA SER A 336 6.01 -13.20 -6.67
C SER A 336 4.79 -13.28 -7.58
N ALA A 337 4.40 -14.47 -8.04
CA ALA A 337 3.22 -14.65 -8.87
C ALA A 337 1.92 -14.32 -8.11
N VAL A 338 1.81 -14.73 -6.82
CA VAL A 338 0.67 -14.33 -5.96
C VAL A 338 0.61 -12.82 -5.81
N SER A 339 1.76 -12.17 -5.55
CA SER A 339 1.83 -10.71 -5.44
C SER A 339 1.38 -10.01 -6.73
N MET A 340 1.78 -10.49 -7.90
CA MET A 340 1.34 -9.93 -9.19
C MET A 340 -0.18 -9.99 -9.34
N VAL A 341 -0.82 -11.12 -9.01
CA VAL A 341 -2.28 -11.24 -9.06
C VAL A 341 -2.95 -10.32 -8.04
N THR A 342 -2.42 -10.26 -6.83
CA THR A 342 -2.90 -9.40 -5.76
C THR A 342 -2.82 -7.91 -6.13
N ASP A 343 -1.72 -7.49 -6.75
CA ASP A 343 -1.46 -6.09 -7.13
C ASP A 343 -2.39 -5.59 -8.24
N VAL A 344 -3.03 -6.49 -9.01
CA VAL A 344 -4.14 -6.11 -9.92
C VAL A 344 -5.26 -5.43 -9.14
N GLY A 345 -5.52 -5.85 -7.89
CA GLY A 345 -6.49 -5.24 -7.00
C GLY A 345 -6.20 -3.76 -6.68
N ARG A 346 -4.94 -3.34 -6.67
CA ARG A 346 -4.56 -1.92 -6.46
C ARG A 346 -5.10 -1.01 -7.55
N VAL A 347 -5.19 -1.51 -8.77
CA VAL A 347 -5.73 -0.77 -9.91
C VAL A 347 -7.25 -0.89 -9.93
N ILE A 348 -7.78 -2.09 -9.70
CA ILE A 348 -9.22 -2.35 -9.73
C ILE A 348 -9.95 -1.55 -8.65
N GLY A 349 -9.42 -1.44 -7.44
CA GLY A 349 -10.09 -0.77 -6.32
C GLY A 349 -10.51 0.67 -6.63
N PRO A 350 -9.58 1.58 -6.90
CA PRO A 350 -9.90 2.96 -7.28
C PRO A 350 -10.76 3.05 -8.55
N LEU A 351 -10.53 2.18 -9.54
CA LEU A 351 -11.29 2.14 -10.77
C LEU A 351 -12.77 1.81 -10.51
N LEU A 352 -13.05 0.78 -9.69
CA LEU A 352 -14.41 0.43 -9.28
C LEU A 352 -15.08 1.59 -8.54
N VAL A 353 -14.39 2.19 -7.57
CA VAL A 353 -14.93 3.36 -6.85
C VAL A 353 -15.29 4.46 -7.84
N GLY A 354 -14.38 4.82 -8.75
CA GLY A 354 -14.62 5.89 -9.73
C GLY A 354 -15.80 5.62 -10.66
N LEU A 355 -15.85 4.42 -11.23
CA LEU A 355 -16.91 4.05 -12.18
C LEU A 355 -18.28 3.92 -11.47
N VAL A 356 -18.33 3.26 -10.32
CA VAL A 356 -19.57 3.03 -9.59
C VAL A 356 -20.06 4.32 -8.93
N ALA A 357 -19.19 5.06 -8.26
CA ALA A 357 -19.58 6.32 -7.63
C ALA A 357 -20.01 7.38 -8.66
N GLY A 358 -19.37 7.42 -9.81
CA GLY A 358 -19.75 8.36 -10.88
C GLY A 358 -21.09 8.05 -11.53
N ARG A 359 -21.56 6.81 -11.47
CA ARG A 359 -22.83 6.38 -12.08
C ARG A 359 -23.99 6.21 -11.09
N TRP A 360 -23.69 5.67 -9.90
CA TRP A 360 -24.71 5.24 -8.92
C TRP A 360 -24.50 5.83 -7.51
N GLY A 361 -23.52 6.69 -7.34
CA GLY A 361 -23.20 7.34 -6.06
C GLY A 361 -22.21 6.58 -5.18
N LEU A 362 -21.80 7.24 -4.09
CA LEU A 362 -20.77 6.72 -3.17
C LEU A 362 -21.23 5.51 -2.37
N ASP A 363 -22.53 5.45 -2.05
CA ASP A 363 -23.13 4.31 -1.35
C ASP A 363 -23.01 3.03 -2.17
N ALA A 364 -23.32 3.11 -3.48
CA ALA A 364 -23.17 1.98 -4.38
C ALA A 364 -21.69 1.54 -4.47
N ALA A 365 -20.74 2.47 -4.44
CA ALA A 365 -19.31 2.15 -4.40
C ALA A 365 -18.92 1.45 -3.10
N ALA A 366 -19.44 1.90 -1.95
CA ALA A 366 -19.22 1.26 -0.65
C ALA A 366 -19.75 -0.18 -0.64
N VAL A 367 -20.99 -0.39 -1.12
CA VAL A 367 -21.59 -1.73 -1.26
C VAL A 367 -20.76 -2.61 -2.20
N THR A 368 -20.33 -2.07 -3.35
CA THR A 368 -19.52 -2.83 -4.32
C THR A 368 -18.22 -3.33 -3.70
N LEU A 369 -17.51 -2.49 -2.95
CA LEU A 369 -16.29 -2.90 -2.25
C LEU A 369 -16.58 -3.91 -1.14
N ALA A 370 -17.68 -3.74 -0.38
CA ALA A 370 -18.09 -4.68 0.66
C ALA A 370 -18.43 -6.05 0.05
N VAL A 371 -19.17 -6.08 -1.05
CA VAL A 371 -19.49 -7.31 -1.79
C VAL A 371 -18.22 -7.96 -2.33
N ALA A 372 -17.31 -7.20 -2.92
CA ALA A 372 -16.02 -7.73 -3.38
C ALA A 372 -15.26 -8.40 -2.24
N MET A 373 -15.23 -7.79 -1.05
CA MET A 373 -14.58 -8.39 0.12
C MET A 373 -15.31 -9.64 0.61
N MET A 374 -16.64 -9.61 0.68
CA MET A 374 -17.44 -10.77 1.09
C MET A 374 -17.28 -11.95 0.13
N LEU A 375 -17.25 -11.72 -1.18
CA LEU A 375 -16.95 -12.76 -2.17
C LEU A 375 -15.54 -13.35 -1.96
N GLY A 376 -14.55 -12.52 -1.65
CA GLY A 376 -13.23 -12.97 -1.26
C GLY A 376 -13.24 -13.84 -0.01
N LEU A 377 -14.02 -13.47 1.02
CA LEU A 377 -14.18 -14.26 2.24
C LEU A 377 -14.90 -15.59 2.01
N VAL A 378 -15.94 -15.60 1.19
CA VAL A 378 -16.62 -16.85 0.79
C VAL A 378 -15.65 -17.76 0.05
N TRP A 379 -14.86 -17.20 -0.87
CA TRP A 379 -13.81 -17.94 -1.56
C TRP A 379 -12.77 -18.50 -0.59
N LEU A 380 -12.28 -17.70 0.34
CA LEU A 380 -11.33 -18.13 1.35
C LEU A 380 -11.89 -19.27 2.20
N SER A 381 -13.13 -19.13 2.69
CA SER A 381 -13.73 -20.08 3.61
C SER A 381 -14.14 -21.40 2.93
N ALA A 382 -14.74 -21.31 1.72
CA ALA A 382 -15.31 -22.47 1.03
C ALA A 382 -14.29 -23.23 0.16
N VAL A 383 -13.28 -22.53 -0.40
CA VAL A 383 -12.36 -23.10 -1.40
C VAL A 383 -10.96 -23.30 -0.84
N VAL A 384 -10.46 -22.35 -0.06
CA VAL A 384 -9.10 -22.41 0.50
C VAL A 384 -9.11 -23.19 1.82
N GLY A 385 -10.01 -22.83 2.73
CA GLY A 385 -10.12 -23.47 4.04
C GLY A 385 -9.00 -23.09 5.01
N GLU A 386 -8.86 -23.85 6.11
CA GLU A 386 -7.80 -23.64 7.11
C GLU A 386 -6.46 -24.19 6.57
N THR A 387 -5.43 -23.34 6.51
CA THR A 387 -4.09 -23.71 6.02
C THR A 387 -3.07 -23.92 7.13
N GLY A 388 -3.34 -23.42 8.35
CA GLY A 388 -2.50 -23.57 9.54
C GLY A 388 -2.99 -24.69 10.43
N GLY A 389 -2.71 -25.94 10.10
CA GLY A 389 -2.98 -27.06 11.02
C GLY A 389 -2.19 -26.92 12.32
N ARG A 390 -2.84 -27.18 13.47
CA ARG A 390 -2.14 -27.44 14.74
C ARG A 390 -1.02 -28.42 14.43
N THR A 391 0.19 -28.12 14.89
CA THR A 391 1.36 -29.00 14.82
C THR A 391 1.01 -30.38 15.35
N GLY A 392 0.49 -31.28 14.55
CA GLY A 392 0.04 -32.60 14.93
C GLY A 392 -0.56 -33.45 13.80
N ASP A 393 -1.18 -32.83 12.82
CA ASP A 393 -1.85 -33.55 11.73
C ASP A 393 -1.30 -33.09 10.37
N ARG A 394 -0.08 -33.51 10.03
CA ARG A 394 0.32 -33.69 8.63
C ARG A 394 0.20 -35.19 8.33
N PRO A 395 -0.64 -35.61 7.35
CA PRO A 395 -0.62 -36.94 6.83
C PRO A 395 0.70 -37.31 6.17
#